data_96d50b8dbd6763fa10d94a82025f5171
#
_entry.id   96d50b8dbd6763fa10d94a82025f5171
#
_cell.length_a   1.000
_cell.length_b   1.000
_cell.length_c   1.000
_cell.angle_alpha   90.00
_cell.angle_beta   90.00
_cell.angle_gamma   90.00
#
_symmetry.space_group_name_H-M   'P 1'
#
loop_
_entity.id
_entity.type
_entity.pdbx_description
1 polymer ?
#
loop_
_entity_poly.entity_id
_entity_poly.type
_entity_poly.pdbx_seq_one_letter_code
_entity_poly.pdbx_strand_id
1 'polypeptide(L)'
;MNLKLTQDELYTLKRSLYKWAKDNLRGKIVINELSGNSIEISSQGIDEWFSKSKSEEQIKSITLLSEILRLAKFTHNSDNIHSTRKNAPKFEYYECPLEIDEKGYNAVISIKIVVENIGDRRIYYHHY
;
A
#
# COMPACT_ATOMS: atom_id res chain seq x y z
N MET A 1 18.43 -18.53 13.82
CA MET A 1 18.98 -17.25 14.32
C MET A 1 18.70 -16.17 13.27
N ASN A 2 17.83 -15.22 13.63
CA ASN A 2 17.49 -14.15 12.71
C ASN A 2 18.48 -13.00 12.89
N LEU A 3 19.44 -12.92 11.99
CA LEU A 3 20.36 -11.80 11.97
C LEU A 3 19.64 -10.60 11.36
N LYS A 4 19.60 -9.51 12.11
CA LYS A 4 19.07 -8.26 11.58
C LYS A 4 20.01 -7.73 10.51
N LEU A 5 19.44 -7.24 9.44
CA LEU A 5 20.21 -6.59 8.39
C LEU A 5 20.81 -5.28 8.89
N THR A 6 22.00 -4.97 8.41
CA THR A 6 22.63 -3.67 8.67
C THR A 6 21.83 -2.58 7.93
N GLN A 7 22.08 -1.31 8.27
CA GLN A 7 21.46 -0.20 7.58
C GLN A 7 21.78 -0.20 6.08
N ASP A 8 23.01 -0.53 5.71
CA ASP A 8 23.40 -0.61 4.31
C ASP A 8 22.72 -1.76 3.59
N GLU A 9 22.56 -2.91 4.26
CA GLU A 9 21.84 -4.05 3.70
C GLU A 9 20.35 -3.75 3.52
N LEU A 10 19.74 -3.09 4.49
CA LEU A 10 18.34 -2.65 4.39
C LEU A 10 18.14 -1.69 3.22
N TYR A 11 19.05 -0.74 3.06
CA TYR A 11 18.98 0.22 1.98
C TYR A 11 19.11 -0.46 0.61
N THR A 12 20.04 -1.41 0.50
CA THR A 12 20.24 -2.18 -0.73
C THR A 12 18.99 -3.02 -1.06
N LEU A 13 18.42 -3.69 -0.07
CA LEU A 13 17.19 -4.45 -0.24
C LEU A 13 16.04 -3.54 -0.68
N LYS A 14 15.90 -2.40 -0.02
CA LYS A 14 14.86 -1.42 -0.33
C LYS A 14 14.96 -0.91 -1.75
N ARG A 15 16.15 -0.58 -2.22
CA ARG A 15 16.37 -0.15 -3.60
C ARG A 15 16.05 -1.24 -4.62
N SER A 16 16.47 -2.46 -4.33
CA SER A 16 16.18 -3.59 -5.22
C SER A 16 14.69 -3.84 -5.35
N LEU A 17 13.97 -3.79 -4.23
CA LEU A 17 12.52 -3.97 -4.24
C LEU A 17 11.78 -2.76 -4.83
N TYR A 18 12.32 -1.56 -4.69
CA TYR A 18 11.79 -0.38 -5.37
C TYR A 18 11.80 -0.56 -6.89
N LYS A 19 12.94 -0.99 -7.41
CA LYS A 19 13.06 -1.27 -8.84
C LYS A 19 12.09 -2.38 -9.28
N TRP A 20 12.05 -3.46 -8.49
CA TRP A 20 11.12 -4.57 -8.77
C TRP A 20 9.67 -4.09 -8.80
N ALA A 21 9.27 -3.27 -7.84
CA ALA A 21 7.91 -2.75 -7.77
C ALA A 21 7.58 -1.84 -8.94
N LYS A 22 8.50 -0.97 -9.34
CA LYS A 22 8.32 -0.13 -10.53
C LYS A 22 8.15 -0.94 -11.80
N ASP A 23 8.91 -2.05 -11.92
CA ASP A 23 8.85 -2.90 -13.11
C ASP A 23 7.63 -3.82 -13.11
N ASN A 24 7.16 -4.27 -11.94
CA ASN A 24 6.15 -5.33 -11.86
C ASN A 24 4.79 -4.89 -11.31
N LEU A 25 4.73 -3.83 -10.51
CA LEU A 25 3.51 -3.39 -9.85
C LEU A 25 2.92 -2.10 -10.42
N ARG A 26 3.75 -1.22 -10.93
CA ARG A 26 3.29 0.07 -11.43
C ARG A 26 2.26 -0.09 -12.54
N GLY A 27 1.12 0.56 -12.38
CA GLY A 27 0.03 0.49 -13.35
C GLY A 27 -0.88 -0.73 -13.22
N LYS A 28 -0.55 -1.64 -12.32
CA LYS A 28 -1.36 -2.84 -12.10
C LYS A 28 -2.66 -2.47 -11.39
N ILE A 29 -3.76 -3.09 -11.82
CA ILE A 29 -5.06 -2.92 -11.18
C ILE A 29 -5.42 -4.22 -10.48
N VAL A 30 -5.72 -4.12 -9.19
CA VAL A 30 -6.09 -5.27 -8.35
C VAL A 30 -7.55 -5.10 -7.94
N ILE A 31 -8.34 -6.15 -8.10
CA ILE A 31 -9.72 -6.16 -7.65
C ILE A 31 -9.78 -6.70 -6.23
N ASN A 32 -10.29 -5.87 -5.31
CA ASN A 32 -10.49 -6.31 -3.93
C ASN A 32 -11.68 -7.27 -3.87
N GLU A 33 -11.46 -8.47 -3.36
CA GLU A 33 -12.49 -9.53 -3.36
C GLU A 33 -13.69 -9.21 -2.49
N LEU A 34 -13.49 -8.48 -1.38
CA LEU A 34 -14.57 -8.19 -0.44
C LEU A 34 -15.46 -7.02 -0.88
N SER A 35 -14.87 -6.00 -1.50
CA SER A 35 -15.62 -4.82 -1.93
C SER A 35 -15.97 -4.82 -3.41
N GLY A 36 -15.25 -5.61 -4.21
CA GLY A 36 -15.38 -5.58 -5.67
C GLY A 36 -14.73 -4.37 -6.33
N ASN A 37 -14.12 -3.48 -5.55
CA ASN A 37 -13.50 -2.27 -6.08
C ASN A 37 -12.15 -2.56 -6.73
N SER A 38 -11.88 -1.86 -7.83
CA SER A 38 -10.59 -1.89 -8.50
C SER A 38 -9.64 -0.89 -7.83
N ILE A 39 -8.45 -1.34 -7.50
CA ILE A 39 -7.41 -0.52 -6.86
C ILE A 39 -6.19 -0.47 -7.76
N GLU A 40 -5.79 0.73 -8.16
CA GLU A 40 -4.63 0.93 -9.03
C GLU A 40 -3.36 1.13 -8.21
N ILE A 41 -2.29 0.45 -8.57
CA ILE A 41 -0.98 0.66 -7.97
C ILE A 41 -0.25 1.70 -8.82
N SER A 42 -0.19 2.93 -8.33
CA SER A 42 0.45 4.04 -9.04
C SER A 42 1.93 4.13 -8.70
N SER A 43 2.67 4.82 -9.56
CA SER A 43 4.07 5.16 -9.31
C SER A 43 4.22 5.95 -8.00
N GLN A 44 3.30 6.87 -7.73
CA GLN A 44 3.30 7.68 -6.51
C GLN A 44 3.16 6.80 -5.25
N GLY A 45 2.29 5.79 -5.28
CA GLY A 45 2.12 4.88 -4.15
C GLY A 45 3.39 4.08 -3.86
N ILE A 46 4.08 3.65 -4.90
CA ILE A 46 5.36 2.96 -4.75
C ILE A 46 6.42 3.90 -4.16
N ASP A 47 6.47 5.15 -4.62
CA ASP A 47 7.39 6.16 -4.10
C ASP A 47 7.12 6.45 -2.62
N GLU A 48 5.86 6.55 -2.22
CA GLU A 48 5.48 6.75 -0.83
C GLU A 48 5.89 5.56 0.05
N TRP A 49 5.65 4.34 -0.43
CA TRP A 49 6.13 3.15 0.25
C TRP A 49 7.65 3.19 0.43
N PHE A 50 8.38 3.52 -0.65
CA PHE A 50 9.84 3.56 -0.62
C PHE A 50 10.36 4.56 0.40
N SER A 51 9.77 5.77 0.45
CA SER A 51 10.25 6.81 1.37
C SER A 51 9.88 6.54 2.83
N LYS A 52 8.77 5.84 3.09
CA LYS A 52 8.24 5.65 4.45
C LYS A 52 8.58 4.30 5.08
N SER A 53 8.97 3.31 4.29
CA SER A 53 9.30 1.98 4.82
C SER A 53 10.64 1.99 5.56
N LYS A 54 10.64 1.52 6.81
CA LYS A 54 11.83 1.53 7.67
C LYS A 54 12.20 0.17 8.25
N SER A 55 11.25 -0.74 8.39
CA SER A 55 11.52 -2.07 8.90
C SER A 55 11.74 -3.06 7.76
N GLU A 56 12.51 -4.12 8.02
CA GLU A 56 12.73 -5.19 7.04
C GLU A 56 11.40 -5.81 6.61
N GLU A 57 10.49 -6.03 7.56
CA GLU A 57 9.18 -6.63 7.30
C GLU A 57 8.34 -5.73 6.40
N GLN A 58 8.33 -4.44 6.66
CA GLN A 58 7.59 -3.49 5.84
C GLN A 58 8.18 -3.40 4.42
N ILE A 59 9.50 -3.41 4.32
CA ILE A 59 10.18 -3.41 3.03
C ILE A 59 9.82 -4.66 2.23
N LYS A 60 9.87 -5.83 2.86
CA LYS A 60 9.54 -7.11 2.20
C LYS A 60 8.07 -7.21 1.82
N SER A 61 7.17 -6.55 2.55
CA SER A 61 5.74 -6.63 2.30
C SER A 61 5.33 -6.14 0.91
N ILE A 62 6.16 -5.35 0.24
CA ILE A 62 5.85 -4.87 -1.11
C ILE A 62 5.70 -6.03 -2.10
N THR A 63 6.40 -7.14 -1.88
CA THR A 63 6.29 -8.32 -2.74
C THR A 63 4.90 -8.98 -2.63
N LEU A 64 4.18 -8.69 -1.56
CA LEU A 64 2.84 -9.24 -1.30
C LEU A 64 1.73 -8.22 -1.59
N LEU A 65 2.07 -7.03 -2.10
CA LEU A 65 1.11 -5.93 -2.22
C LEU A 65 -0.12 -6.32 -3.03
N SER A 66 0.04 -7.03 -4.14
CA SER A 66 -1.11 -7.47 -4.95
C SER A 66 -2.07 -8.33 -4.14
N GLU A 67 -1.55 -9.27 -3.35
CA GLU A 67 -2.37 -10.12 -2.50
C GLU A 67 -2.98 -9.35 -1.34
N ILE A 68 -2.21 -8.44 -0.75
CA ILE A 68 -2.72 -7.57 0.33
C ILE A 68 -3.93 -6.78 -0.17
N LEU A 69 -3.83 -6.13 -1.32
CA LEU A 69 -4.92 -5.34 -1.88
C LEU A 69 -6.12 -6.22 -2.26
N ARG A 70 -5.87 -7.43 -2.75
CA ARG A 70 -6.93 -8.35 -3.14
C ARG A 70 -7.75 -8.82 -1.94
N LEU A 71 -7.11 -9.05 -0.80
CA LEU A 71 -7.71 -9.69 0.36
C LEU A 71 -8.04 -8.71 1.50
N ALA A 72 -7.60 -7.47 1.41
CA ALA A 72 -7.76 -6.49 2.49
C ALA A 72 -9.22 -6.19 2.78
N LYS A 73 -9.51 -5.98 4.07
CA LYS A 73 -10.85 -5.64 4.53
C LYS A 73 -10.94 -4.15 4.81
N PHE A 74 -11.97 -3.51 4.26
CA PHE A 74 -12.27 -2.11 4.52
C PHE A 74 -12.55 -1.89 6.00
N THR A 75 -11.96 -0.84 6.58
CA THR A 75 -12.17 -0.51 7.99
C THR A 75 -12.94 0.80 8.16
N HIS A 76 -12.48 1.87 7.54
CA HIS A 76 -13.13 3.17 7.67
C HIS A 76 -12.66 4.14 6.60
N ASN A 77 -13.42 5.20 6.39
CA ASN A 77 -13.02 6.33 5.56
C ASN A 77 -12.27 7.35 6.41
N SER A 78 -11.38 8.12 5.76
CA SER A 78 -10.81 9.28 6.42
C SER A 78 -11.94 10.27 6.70
N ASP A 79 -11.93 10.80 7.92
CA ASP A 79 -12.95 11.74 8.34
C ASP A 79 -12.50 13.17 8.00
N ASN A 80 -12.96 13.68 6.87
CA ASN A 80 -12.72 15.07 6.47
C ASN A 80 -13.87 15.99 6.87
N ILE A 81 -14.59 15.64 7.95
CA ILE A 81 -15.72 16.42 8.45
C ILE A 81 -15.37 17.91 8.63
N HIS A 82 -14.12 18.20 8.96
CA HIS A 82 -13.65 19.56 9.19
C HIS A 82 -13.01 20.20 7.97
N SER A 83 -12.96 19.50 6.84
CA SER A 83 -12.39 20.06 5.62
C SER A 83 -13.42 20.88 4.88
N THR A 84 -13.17 22.18 4.78
CA THR A 84 -13.98 23.08 3.97
C THR A 84 -13.55 23.07 2.50
N ARG A 85 -12.48 22.34 2.18
CA ARG A 85 -11.95 22.25 0.82
C ARG A 85 -12.74 21.23 0.02
N LYS A 86 -13.36 21.67 -1.07
CA LYS A 86 -14.08 20.78 -1.99
C LYS A 86 -13.19 19.70 -2.62
N ASN A 87 -11.88 19.95 -2.68
CA ASN A 87 -10.89 19.07 -3.32
C ASN A 87 -9.95 18.40 -2.31
N ALA A 88 -10.33 18.32 -1.04
CA ALA A 88 -9.51 17.62 -0.05
C ALA A 88 -9.41 16.14 -0.42
N PRO A 89 -8.19 15.55 -0.36
CA PRO A 89 -8.03 14.13 -0.65
C PRO A 89 -8.88 13.28 0.30
N LYS A 90 -9.60 12.32 -0.26
CA LYS A 90 -10.33 11.33 0.52
C LYS A 90 -9.56 10.03 0.51
N PHE A 91 -9.55 9.36 1.65
CA PHE A 91 -8.87 8.08 1.81
C PHE A 91 -9.83 7.02 2.35
N GLU A 92 -9.64 5.81 1.90
CA GLU A 92 -10.22 4.62 2.51
C GLU A 92 -9.08 3.86 3.18
N TYR A 93 -9.36 3.27 4.34
CA TYR A 93 -8.40 2.48 5.08
C TYR A 93 -8.85 1.02 5.12
N TYR A 94 -7.89 0.13 4.89
CA TYR A 94 -8.09 -1.30 4.85
C TYR A 94 -7.09 -1.97 5.77
N GLU A 95 -7.38 -3.18 6.18
CA GLU A 95 -6.47 -4.01 6.96
C GLU A 95 -6.37 -5.38 6.32
N CYS A 96 -5.18 -5.95 6.40
CA CYS A 96 -4.93 -7.30 5.90
C CYS A 96 -3.93 -8.01 6.82
N PRO A 97 -4.34 -9.10 7.49
CA PRO A 97 -3.37 -9.92 8.20
C PRO A 97 -2.47 -10.62 7.19
N LEU A 98 -1.20 -10.68 7.48
CA LEU A 98 -0.22 -11.35 6.63
C LEU A 98 0.87 -11.99 7.48
N GLU A 99 1.58 -12.92 6.86
CA GLU A 99 2.70 -13.61 7.48
C GLU A 99 3.96 -13.31 6.69
N ILE A 100 5.00 -12.86 7.40
CA ILE A 100 6.32 -12.61 6.82
C ILE A 100 7.35 -13.29 7.72
N ASP A 101 8.18 -14.15 7.14
CA ASP A 101 9.19 -14.90 7.88
C ASP A 101 8.61 -15.63 9.11
N GLU A 102 7.44 -16.28 8.92
CA GLU A 102 6.72 -17.07 9.93
C GLU A 102 6.14 -16.25 11.09
N LYS A 103 6.13 -14.91 10.96
CA LYS A 103 5.50 -14.02 11.95
C LYS A 103 4.25 -13.38 11.37
N GLY A 104 3.22 -13.27 12.19
CA GLY A 104 1.98 -12.61 11.82
C GLY A 104 2.06 -11.10 11.97
N TYR A 105 1.54 -10.39 10.97
CA TYR A 105 1.47 -8.94 10.94
C TYR A 105 0.08 -8.52 10.48
N ASN A 106 -0.26 -7.27 10.72
CA ASN A 106 -1.46 -6.66 10.20
C ASN A 106 -1.08 -5.43 9.38
N ALA A 107 -1.26 -5.52 8.07
CA ALA A 107 -0.98 -4.38 7.19
C ALA A 107 -2.15 -3.40 7.23
N VAL A 108 -1.85 -2.13 7.44
CA VAL A 108 -2.83 -1.04 7.35
C VAL A 108 -2.56 -0.30 6.04
N ILE A 109 -3.57 -0.27 5.18
CA ILE A 109 -3.43 0.23 3.81
C ILE A 109 -4.26 1.51 3.65
N SER A 110 -3.63 2.55 3.11
CA SER A 110 -4.30 3.80 2.73
C SER A 110 -4.55 3.80 1.24
N ILE A 111 -5.81 3.98 0.82
CA ILE A 111 -6.22 4.05 -0.57
C ILE A 111 -6.77 5.46 -0.82
N LYS A 112 -6.16 6.17 -1.77
CA LYS A 112 -6.60 7.50 -2.15
C LYS A 112 -7.76 7.40 -3.13
N ILE A 113 -8.81 8.18 -2.89
CA ILE A 113 -9.95 8.24 -3.79
C ILE A 113 -9.85 9.51 -4.61
N VAL A 114 -9.85 9.35 -5.94
CA VAL A 114 -9.91 10.46 -6.88
C VAL A 114 -11.31 10.46 -7.48
N VAL A 115 -12.01 11.57 -7.30
CA VAL A 115 -13.37 11.73 -7.84
C VAL A 115 -13.26 12.17 -9.28
N GLU A 116 -13.83 11.38 -10.19
CA GLU A 116 -13.88 11.67 -11.62
C GLU A 116 -15.32 11.69 -12.10
N ASN A 117 -15.56 12.28 -13.28
CA ASN A 117 -16.91 12.38 -13.85
C ASN A 117 -17.55 11.02 -14.15
N ILE A 118 -16.74 9.99 -14.35
CA ILE A 118 -17.20 8.64 -14.70
C ILE A 118 -17.21 7.69 -13.49
N GLY A 119 -16.93 8.20 -12.30
CA GLY A 119 -16.89 7.43 -11.07
C GLY A 119 -15.60 7.64 -10.30
N ASP A 120 -15.58 7.11 -9.10
CA ASP A 120 -14.42 7.24 -8.23
C ASP A 120 -13.33 6.28 -8.67
N ARG A 121 -12.10 6.77 -8.63
CA ARG A 121 -10.91 6.00 -8.91
C ARG A 121 -10.15 5.77 -7.62
N ARG A 122 -9.80 4.52 -7.33
CA ARG A 122 -9.07 4.15 -6.13
C ARG A 122 -7.63 3.84 -6.45
N ILE A 123 -6.72 4.51 -5.74
CA ILE A 123 -5.29 4.41 -5.99
C ILE A 123 -4.60 4.04 -4.69
N TYR A 124 -3.78 2.98 -4.72
CA TYR A 124 -2.93 2.63 -3.59
C TYR A 124 -1.99 3.79 -3.27
N TYR A 125 -1.98 4.20 -2.00
CA TYR A 125 -1.16 5.32 -1.55
C TYR A 125 -0.01 4.86 -0.67
N HIS A 126 -0.28 4.01 0.34
CA HIS A 126 0.73 3.60 1.30
C HIS A 126 0.20 2.44 2.15
N HIS A 127 1.13 1.64 2.71
CA HIS A 127 0.77 0.67 3.73
C HIS A 127 1.85 0.62 4.82
N TYR A 128 1.45 0.22 6.03
CA TYR A 128 2.34 0.06 7.18
C TYR A 128 1.81 -0.98 8.16
#